data_71d9b0f70aa3bd5b7af5ec6b3a125abb
#
_entry.id   71d9b0f70aa3bd5b7af5ec6b3a125abb
#
_cell.length_a   1.000
_cell.length_b   1.000
_cell.length_c   1.000
_cell.angle_alpha   90.00
_cell.angle_beta   90.00
_cell.angle_gamma   90.00
#
_symmetry.space_group_name_H-M   'P 1'
#
loop_
_entity.id
_entity.type
_entity.pdbx_description
1 polymer ?
#
loop_
_entity_poly.entity_id
_entity_poly.type
_entity_poly.pdbx_seq_one_letter_code
_entity_poly.pdbx_strand_id
1 'polypeptide(L)'
;AGRDMLWDQNGKYNLAIRDLIEGVYTNYKGDRNDSDFKALETYLKQIEFANGIHHHYSMDKFKPSFSQEWLASQAAALPEGTVTDIELLMPVIFDPTVMPKRVNQAEGQDLILTSANNLYDGVNQAEVEAYYNALKDTTDLTPVSWGLNARVVKENGKVAEQIYKVGGLYSPALERIVENLEKALPYAENDVQKDIVTKLITYFRSGDLKDFDTYSIAWAEDTKSRIDFINGFIEDYGDPLGMTGAYESIVNFKNNEASHRTEIIADNAAWFEDNSPVDPRFRKDEVKGVSAKVITAAILAGDAYPATPIGINLPNSNWIRAAH
;
A
#
# COMPACT_ATOMS: atom_id res chain seq x y z
N ALA A 1 -5.48 1.32 12.24
CA ALA A 1 -5.40 -0.07 11.77
C ALA A 1 -4.68 -0.14 10.42
N GLY A 2 -5.20 0.49 9.36
CA GLY A 2 -4.60 0.40 8.02
C GLY A 2 -3.20 0.97 7.91
N ARG A 3 -2.93 2.07 8.60
CA ARG A 3 -1.60 2.68 8.63
C ARG A 3 -0.55 1.76 9.26
N ASP A 4 -0.89 1.07 10.32
CA ASP A 4 0.06 0.15 10.99
C ASP A 4 0.41 -1.05 10.11
N MET A 5 -0.53 -1.55 9.30
CA MET A 5 -0.24 -2.59 8.31
C MET A 5 0.79 -2.13 7.30
N LEU A 6 0.63 -0.91 6.74
CA LEU A 6 1.59 -0.38 5.78
C LEU A 6 2.98 -0.15 6.40
N TRP A 7 3.05 0.37 7.63
CA TRP A 7 4.33 0.54 8.33
C TRP A 7 5.06 -0.79 8.50
N ASP A 8 4.34 -1.85 8.86
CA ASP A 8 4.91 -3.19 8.95
C ASP A 8 5.32 -3.74 7.57
N GLN A 9 4.50 -3.57 6.54
CA GLN A 9 4.85 -3.95 5.16
C GLN A 9 6.13 -3.25 4.67
N ASN A 10 6.29 -1.96 4.98
CA ASN A 10 7.43 -1.16 4.55
C ASN A 10 8.75 -1.50 5.25
N GLY A 11 8.73 -2.22 6.38
CA GLY A 11 9.95 -2.66 7.03
C GLY A 11 9.71 -3.33 8.38
N LYS A 12 10.40 -4.43 8.61
CA LYS A 12 10.27 -5.30 9.80
C LYS A 12 10.37 -4.56 11.14
N TYR A 13 11.13 -3.48 11.20
CA TYR A 13 11.39 -2.74 12.43
C TYR A 13 10.69 -1.38 12.48
N ASN A 14 9.95 -1.02 11.45
CA ASN A 14 9.38 0.31 11.32
C ASN A 14 8.43 0.69 12.45
N LEU A 15 7.57 -0.24 12.90
CA LEU A 15 6.65 0.03 14.01
C LEU A 15 7.42 0.29 15.32
N ALA A 16 8.43 -0.54 15.64
CA ALA A 16 9.24 -0.36 16.83
C ALA A 16 10.06 0.94 16.79
N ILE A 17 10.59 1.29 15.61
CA ILE A 17 11.30 2.57 15.42
C ILE A 17 10.36 3.75 15.58
N ARG A 18 9.14 3.68 15.02
CA ARG A 18 8.12 4.71 15.24
C ARG A 18 7.84 4.90 16.72
N ASP A 19 7.56 3.82 17.43
CA ASP A 19 7.25 3.86 18.87
C ASP A 19 8.42 4.44 19.67
N LEU A 20 9.67 4.15 19.31
CA LEU A 20 10.86 4.74 19.91
C LEU A 20 10.92 6.26 19.65
N ILE A 21 10.83 6.68 18.41
CA ILE A 21 10.98 8.10 18.02
C ILE A 21 9.82 8.95 18.56
N GLU A 22 8.57 8.49 18.45
CA GLU A 22 7.39 9.14 19.04
C GLU A 22 7.47 9.15 20.59
N GLY A 23 7.94 8.05 21.18
CA GLY A 23 8.14 7.95 22.62
C GLY A 23 9.11 9.00 23.13
N VAL A 24 10.27 9.14 22.48
CA VAL A 24 11.26 10.16 22.81
C VAL A 24 10.69 11.56 22.59
N TYR A 25 10.08 11.82 21.43
CA TYR A 25 9.48 13.12 21.12
C TYR A 25 8.44 13.57 22.16
N THR A 26 7.59 12.65 22.58
CA THR A 26 6.49 12.93 23.53
C THR A 26 7.01 13.12 24.96
N ASN A 27 7.99 12.31 25.39
CA ASN A 27 8.46 12.28 26.78
C ASN A 27 9.68 13.17 27.03
N TYR A 28 10.23 13.84 26.01
CA TYR A 28 11.43 14.68 26.16
C TYR A 28 11.23 15.80 27.21
N LYS A 29 12.15 15.91 28.14
CA LYS A 29 12.13 16.89 29.27
C LYS A 29 13.15 18.00 29.13
N GLY A 30 14.04 17.95 28.13
CA GLY A 30 15.04 18.98 27.85
C GLY A 30 14.49 20.20 27.14
N ASP A 31 15.39 21.07 26.67
CA ASP A 31 15.02 22.23 25.85
C ASP A 31 14.65 21.79 24.44
N ARG A 32 13.39 22.00 24.03
CA ARG A 32 12.91 21.67 22.68
C ARG A 32 13.54 22.56 21.59
N ASN A 33 14.33 23.56 21.95
CA ASN A 33 15.16 24.33 21.00
C ASN A 33 16.54 23.70 20.80
N ASP A 34 16.88 22.69 21.55
CA ASP A 34 18.12 21.94 21.36
C ASP A 34 18.23 21.37 19.95
N SER A 35 19.46 21.33 19.41
CA SER A 35 19.72 20.91 18.01
C SER A 35 19.33 19.46 17.75
N ASP A 36 19.62 18.56 18.71
CA ASP A 36 19.30 17.14 18.56
C ASP A 36 17.79 16.90 18.62
N PHE A 37 17.07 17.64 19.51
CA PHE A 37 15.62 17.53 19.53
C PHE A 37 14.96 18.05 18.24
N LYS A 38 15.43 19.15 17.66
CA LYS A 38 14.95 19.63 16.35
C LYS A 38 15.28 18.66 15.22
N ALA A 39 16.43 18.02 15.28
CA ALA A 39 16.78 16.98 14.32
C ALA A 39 15.86 15.74 14.48
N LEU A 40 15.53 15.34 15.72
CA LEU A 40 14.54 14.29 15.98
C LEU A 40 13.16 14.67 15.42
N GLU A 41 12.70 15.88 15.66
CA GLU A 41 11.41 16.37 15.13
C GLU A 41 11.37 16.30 13.60
N THR A 42 12.48 16.66 12.95
CA THR A 42 12.60 16.57 11.48
C THR A 42 12.56 15.13 11.02
N TYR A 43 13.30 14.25 11.67
CA TYR A 43 13.32 12.82 11.36
C TYR A 43 11.95 12.16 11.59
N LEU A 44 11.26 12.50 12.68
CA LEU A 44 9.89 12.04 12.95
C LEU A 44 8.96 12.43 11.80
N LYS A 45 8.98 13.69 11.35
CA LYS A 45 8.18 14.15 10.21
C LYS A 45 8.50 13.39 8.92
N GLN A 46 9.78 13.08 8.67
CA GLN A 46 10.20 12.31 7.50
C GLN A 46 9.64 10.89 7.51
N ILE A 47 9.82 10.17 8.63
CA ILE A 47 9.36 8.79 8.74
C ILE A 47 7.82 8.70 8.73
N GLU A 48 7.14 9.68 9.34
CA GLU A 48 5.69 9.79 9.33
C GLU A 48 5.14 10.04 7.91
N PHE A 49 5.81 10.91 7.15
CA PHE A 49 5.44 11.19 5.77
C PHE A 49 5.69 10.00 4.85
N ALA A 50 6.74 9.22 5.07
CA ALA A 50 7.12 8.09 4.23
C ALA A 50 6.49 6.75 4.66
N ASN A 51 5.74 6.70 5.77
CA ASN A 51 5.26 5.48 6.41
C ASN A 51 6.40 4.47 6.69
N GLY A 52 7.54 4.97 7.20
CA GLY A 52 8.72 4.18 7.52
C GLY A 52 10.02 4.94 7.38
N ILE A 53 11.14 4.26 7.66
CA ILE A 53 12.48 4.88 7.69
C ILE A 53 13.12 5.09 6.32
N HIS A 54 12.40 4.80 5.24
CA HIS A 54 12.90 4.98 3.88
C HIS A 54 12.05 6.01 3.12
N HIS A 55 12.71 6.78 2.27
CA HIS A 55 12.03 7.76 1.41
C HIS A 55 11.08 7.05 0.43
N HIS A 56 9.86 7.53 0.32
CA HIS A 56 8.78 6.86 -0.42
C HIS A 56 8.99 6.76 -1.94
N TYR A 57 9.83 7.62 -2.55
CA TYR A 57 10.17 7.54 -3.99
C TYR A 57 11.56 6.97 -4.24
N SER A 58 12.61 7.53 -3.61
CA SER A 58 13.98 7.06 -3.86
C SER A 58 14.26 5.70 -3.23
N MET A 59 13.41 5.28 -2.29
CA MET A 59 13.56 4.05 -1.50
C MET A 59 14.80 4.03 -0.59
N ASP A 60 15.56 5.13 -0.53
CA ASP A 60 16.75 5.24 0.29
C ASP A 60 16.41 5.47 1.77
N LYS A 61 17.21 4.91 2.65
CA LYS A 61 17.05 5.11 4.09
C LYS A 61 17.37 6.54 4.50
N PHE A 62 16.51 7.14 5.33
CA PHE A 62 16.75 8.44 5.94
C PHE A 62 17.96 8.38 6.88
N LYS A 63 18.75 9.45 6.90
CA LYS A 63 19.87 9.62 7.82
C LYS A 63 19.48 10.61 8.91
N PRO A 64 19.41 10.19 10.18
CA PRO A 64 19.15 11.12 11.27
C PRO A 64 20.29 12.12 11.41
N SER A 65 19.99 13.33 11.83
CA SER A 65 20.98 14.39 12.12
C SER A 65 21.28 14.52 13.61
N PHE A 66 20.62 13.74 14.47
CA PHE A 66 20.96 13.57 15.89
C PHE A 66 21.90 12.36 16.05
N SER A 67 22.68 12.33 17.15
CA SER A 67 23.63 11.24 17.38
C SER A 67 22.97 9.98 17.97
N GLN A 68 23.61 8.83 17.74
CA GLN A 68 23.15 7.56 18.32
C GLN A 68 23.21 7.59 19.84
N GLU A 69 24.25 8.20 20.42
CA GLU A 69 24.45 8.33 21.85
C GLU A 69 23.36 9.19 22.48
N TRP A 70 22.97 10.28 21.81
CA TRP A 70 21.87 11.12 22.26
C TRP A 70 20.55 10.35 22.25
N LEU A 71 20.20 9.68 21.15
CA LEU A 71 18.98 8.87 21.08
C LEU A 71 18.97 7.77 22.15
N ALA A 72 20.07 7.05 22.35
CA ALA A 72 20.18 6.02 23.37
C ALA A 72 19.97 6.56 24.79
N SER A 73 20.49 7.76 25.09
CA SER A 73 20.28 8.41 26.37
C SER A 73 18.82 8.79 26.63
N GLN A 74 18.10 9.27 25.58
CA GLN A 74 16.68 9.58 25.68
C GLN A 74 15.81 8.32 25.78
N ALA A 75 16.15 7.28 25.04
CA ALA A 75 15.46 5.99 25.07
C ALA A 75 15.54 5.34 26.47
N ALA A 76 16.69 5.44 27.14
CA ALA A 76 16.85 4.97 28.53
C ALA A 76 15.98 5.70 29.57
N ALA A 77 15.48 6.89 29.23
CA ALA A 77 14.58 7.68 30.07
C ALA A 77 13.10 7.44 29.80
N LEU A 78 12.75 6.61 28.82
CA LEU A 78 11.37 6.28 28.50
C LEU A 78 10.73 5.39 29.58
N PRO A 79 9.40 5.46 29.74
CA PRO A 79 8.67 4.53 30.61
C PRO A 79 8.96 3.07 30.21
N GLU A 80 9.05 2.20 31.22
CA GLU A 80 9.26 0.77 30.99
C GLU A 80 8.18 0.19 30.05
N GLY A 81 8.61 -0.64 29.09
CA GLY A 81 7.72 -1.24 28.10
C GLY A 81 7.32 -0.36 26.91
N THR A 82 7.85 0.88 26.84
CA THR A 82 7.58 1.76 25.67
C THR A 82 8.23 1.19 24.41
N VAL A 83 9.44 0.68 24.50
CA VAL A 83 10.18 0.07 23.37
C VAL A 83 10.95 -1.16 23.87
N THR A 84 10.94 -2.20 23.06
CA THR A 84 11.78 -3.40 23.26
C THR A 84 12.96 -3.38 22.28
N ASP A 85 14.04 -4.07 22.66
CA ASP A 85 15.17 -4.37 21.78
C ASP A 85 15.87 -3.14 21.15
N ILE A 86 16.05 -2.06 21.94
CA ILE A 86 16.68 -0.80 21.47
C ILE A 86 18.03 -1.06 20.79
N GLU A 87 18.82 -2.01 21.31
CA GLU A 87 20.14 -2.37 20.75
C GLU A 87 20.02 -2.90 19.30
N LEU A 88 18.93 -3.59 18.98
CA LEU A 88 18.65 -4.08 17.64
C LEU A 88 18.25 -2.95 16.69
N LEU A 89 17.56 -1.91 17.20
CA LEU A 89 17.06 -0.80 16.38
C LEU A 89 18.17 0.19 16.02
N MET A 90 19.20 0.36 16.87
CA MET A 90 20.25 1.34 16.63
C MET A 90 21.00 1.15 15.30
N PRO A 91 21.50 -0.05 14.93
CA PRO A 91 22.13 -0.24 13.63
C PRO A 91 21.14 -0.07 12.47
N VAL A 92 19.87 -0.42 12.66
CA VAL A 92 18.85 -0.20 11.61
C VAL A 92 18.64 1.30 11.34
N ILE A 93 18.69 2.14 12.38
CA ILE A 93 18.52 3.59 12.23
C ILE A 93 19.80 4.25 11.69
N PHE A 94 20.97 3.93 12.26
CA PHE A 94 22.20 4.71 12.07
C PHE A 94 23.19 4.11 11.07
N ASP A 95 23.30 2.78 10.94
CA ASP A 95 24.26 2.18 10.01
C ASP A 95 23.73 2.27 8.56
N PRO A 96 24.40 3.03 7.67
CA PRO A 96 23.96 3.19 6.28
C PRO A 96 24.04 1.89 5.45
N THR A 97 24.74 0.86 5.94
CA THR A 97 24.87 -0.43 5.25
C THR A 97 23.79 -1.44 5.63
N VAL A 98 23.13 -1.21 6.76
CA VAL A 98 22.03 -2.05 7.23
C VAL A 98 20.72 -1.57 6.60
N MET A 99 20.06 -2.42 5.82
CA MET A 99 18.78 -2.10 5.18
C MET A 99 18.80 -0.77 4.40
N PRO A 100 19.74 -0.56 3.47
CA PRO A 100 19.97 0.74 2.84
C PRO A 100 18.80 1.20 1.95
N LYS A 101 18.02 0.26 1.39
CA LYS A 101 16.87 0.53 0.52
C LYS A 101 15.66 -0.28 0.92
N ARG A 102 14.48 0.35 0.89
CA ARG A 102 13.19 -0.34 1.08
C ARG A 102 12.94 -1.34 -0.05
N VAL A 103 13.11 -0.90 -1.29
CA VAL A 103 12.97 -1.69 -2.50
C VAL A 103 14.23 -1.54 -3.34
N ASN A 104 14.91 -2.63 -3.62
CA ASN A 104 16.05 -2.67 -4.54
C ASN A 104 15.62 -3.37 -5.84
N GLN A 105 15.94 -2.75 -6.97
CA GLN A 105 15.68 -3.28 -8.32
C GLN A 105 16.95 -3.33 -9.17
N ALA A 106 18.13 -3.38 -8.53
CA ALA A 106 19.41 -3.44 -9.24
C ALA A 106 19.61 -4.80 -9.91
N GLU A 107 19.99 -4.78 -11.18
CA GLU A 107 20.28 -5.99 -11.94
C GLU A 107 21.42 -6.82 -11.32
N GLY A 108 21.32 -8.14 -11.40
CA GLY A 108 22.33 -9.08 -10.93
C GLY A 108 22.39 -9.27 -9.41
N GLN A 109 21.43 -8.74 -8.67
CA GLN A 109 21.27 -8.95 -7.24
C GLN A 109 19.99 -9.75 -6.96
N ASP A 110 19.95 -10.43 -5.81
CA ASP A 110 18.69 -10.97 -5.30
C ASP A 110 17.85 -9.82 -4.76
N LEU A 111 16.73 -9.55 -5.40
CA LEU A 111 15.88 -8.40 -5.12
C LEU A 111 15.22 -8.49 -3.74
N ILE A 112 14.94 -9.70 -3.26
CA ILE A 112 14.34 -9.93 -1.93
C ILE A 112 15.37 -9.69 -0.84
N LEU A 113 16.54 -10.34 -0.94
CA LEU A 113 17.57 -10.27 0.11
C LEU A 113 18.19 -8.88 0.24
N THR A 114 18.10 -8.05 -0.78
CA THR A 114 18.65 -6.69 -0.81
C THR A 114 17.60 -5.58 -0.58
N SER A 115 16.33 -5.95 -0.38
CA SER A 115 15.26 -5.05 -0.02
C SER A 115 14.91 -5.13 1.47
N ALA A 116 14.60 -3.98 2.09
CA ALA A 116 14.32 -3.88 3.52
C ALA A 116 12.83 -3.99 3.87
N ASN A 117 11.95 -4.13 2.88
CA ASN A 117 10.53 -4.33 3.15
C ASN A 117 10.28 -5.64 3.91
N ASN A 118 9.08 -5.78 4.48
CA ASN A 118 8.70 -6.93 5.30
C ASN A 118 7.66 -7.82 4.58
N LEU A 119 7.87 -8.03 3.26
CA LEU A 119 6.98 -8.85 2.43
C LEU A 119 7.47 -10.28 2.28
N TYR A 120 8.73 -10.54 2.65
CA TYR A 120 9.41 -11.82 2.50
C TYR A 120 10.20 -12.12 3.78
N ASP A 121 10.15 -13.37 4.27
CA ASP A 121 10.92 -13.79 5.43
C ASP A 121 11.51 -15.19 5.23
N GLY A 122 12.83 -15.30 5.31
CA GLY A 122 13.57 -16.57 5.17
C GLY A 122 13.58 -17.18 3.77
N VAL A 123 13.16 -16.44 2.74
CA VAL A 123 13.15 -16.85 1.33
C VAL A 123 14.04 -15.95 0.48
N ASN A 124 14.43 -16.41 -0.68
CA ASN A 124 15.12 -15.63 -1.71
C ASN A 124 14.27 -15.50 -2.97
N GLN A 125 14.69 -14.67 -3.92
CA GLN A 125 13.97 -14.40 -5.15
C GLN A 125 13.65 -15.66 -5.95
N ALA A 126 14.63 -16.53 -6.16
CA ALA A 126 14.45 -17.74 -6.97
C ALA A 126 13.43 -18.71 -6.36
N GLU A 127 13.38 -18.81 -5.04
CA GLU A 127 12.41 -19.64 -4.32
C GLU A 127 10.98 -19.10 -4.47
N VAL A 128 10.80 -17.79 -4.35
CA VAL A 128 9.48 -17.14 -4.50
C VAL A 128 9.00 -17.21 -5.94
N GLU A 129 9.85 -16.93 -6.91
CA GLU A 129 9.51 -17.06 -8.33
C GLU A 129 9.11 -18.50 -8.69
N ALA A 130 9.85 -19.49 -8.21
CA ALA A 130 9.51 -20.90 -8.43
C ALA A 130 8.16 -21.28 -7.81
N TYR A 131 7.89 -20.79 -6.58
CA TYR A 131 6.62 -21.02 -5.88
C TYR A 131 5.43 -20.47 -6.69
N TYR A 132 5.45 -19.22 -7.08
CA TYR A 132 4.35 -18.64 -7.84
C TYR A 132 4.24 -19.14 -9.28
N ASN A 133 5.36 -19.47 -9.93
CA ASN A 133 5.31 -20.08 -11.27
C ASN A 133 4.66 -21.46 -11.27
N ALA A 134 4.75 -22.20 -10.15
CA ALA A 134 4.07 -23.48 -10.02
C ALA A 134 2.53 -23.35 -9.82
N LEU A 135 2.05 -22.16 -9.40
CA LEU A 135 0.61 -21.90 -9.21
C LEU A 135 -0.06 -21.33 -10.47
N LYS A 136 0.73 -20.78 -11.41
CA LYS A 136 0.20 -20.16 -12.63
C LYS A 136 -0.31 -21.20 -13.61
N ASP A 137 -1.57 -21.08 -14.01
CA ASP A 137 -2.13 -21.76 -15.17
C ASP A 137 -2.09 -20.81 -16.39
N THR A 138 -1.26 -21.09 -17.36
CA THR A 138 -1.12 -20.27 -18.58
C THR A 138 -2.33 -20.35 -19.51
N THR A 139 -3.27 -21.25 -19.26
CA THR A 139 -4.52 -21.38 -20.01
C THR A 139 -5.69 -20.65 -19.36
N ASP A 140 -5.54 -20.18 -18.11
CA ASP A 140 -6.55 -19.38 -17.42
C ASP A 140 -6.64 -17.99 -18.04
N LEU A 141 -7.83 -17.62 -18.54
CA LEU A 141 -8.10 -16.32 -19.13
C LEU A 141 -8.48 -15.26 -18.08
N THR A 142 -8.71 -15.69 -16.84
CA THR A 142 -9.11 -14.84 -15.69
C THR A 142 -8.20 -15.08 -14.49
N PRO A 143 -6.87 -14.99 -14.67
CA PRO A 143 -5.94 -15.32 -13.60
C PRO A 143 -6.04 -14.33 -12.44
N VAL A 144 -6.00 -14.83 -11.23
CA VAL A 144 -5.90 -14.01 -10.02
C VAL A 144 -4.49 -13.40 -9.90
N SER A 145 -4.39 -12.27 -9.21
CA SER A 145 -3.11 -11.59 -8.90
C SER A 145 -2.42 -12.30 -7.74
N TRP A 146 -1.75 -13.44 -8.02
CA TRP A 146 -1.05 -14.23 -7.01
C TRP A 146 -0.09 -13.38 -6.16
N GLY A 147 -0.14 -13.54 -4.84
CA GLY A 147 0.73 -12.83 -3.90
C GLY A 147 0.21 -11.46 -3.46
N LEU A 148 -0.86 -10.92 -4.09
CA LEU A 148 -1.35 -9.56 -3.84
C LEU A 148 -1.60 -9.26 -2.36
N ASN A 149 -2.15 -10.20 -1.61
CA ASN A 149 -2.49 -10.05 -0.19
C ASN A 149 -1.75 -11.06 0.70
N ALA A 150 -0.46 -11.25 0.46
CA ALA A 150 0.32 -12.22 1.21
C ALA A 150 1.74 -11.73 1.53
N ARG A 151 2.26 -12.17 2.68
CA ARG A 151 3.70 -12.24 2.96
C ARG A 151 4.17 -13.65 2.64
N VAL A 152 5.30 -13.78 1.96
CA VAL A 152 5.89 -15.09 1.65
C VAL A 152 6.98 -15.41 2.67
N VAL A 153 6.87 -16.58 3.26
CA VAL A 153 7.77 -17.02 4.35
C VAL A 153 8.29 -18.43 4.09
N LYS A 154 9.38 -18.79 4.78
CA LYS A 154 9.84 -20.18 4.81
C LYS A 154 9.43 -20.84 6.13
N GLU A 155 8.43 -21.71 6.10
CA GLU A 155 7.95 -22.47 7.24
C GLU A 155 8.34 -23.94 7.09
N ASN A 156 9.05 -24.49 8.09
CA ASN A 156 9.51 -25.89 8.07
C ASN A 156 10.28 -26.26 6.78
N GLY A 157 11.07 -25.32 6.24
CA GLY A 157 11.88 -25.51 5.03
C GLY A 157 11.09 -25.41 3.71
N LYS A 158 9.80 -25.05 3.75
CA LYS A 158 8.95 -24.87 2.57
C LYS A 158 8.51 -23.43 2.45
N VAL A 159 8.39 -22.95 1.21
CA VAL A 159 7.81 -21.65 0.91
C VAL A 159 6.30 -21.72 1.13
N ALA A 160 5.74 -20.76 1.84
CA ALA A 160 4.33 -20.64 2.16
C ALA A 160 3.88 -19.16 2.18
N GLU A 161 2.59 -18.94 2.02
CA GLU A 161 1.97 -17.62 2.14
C GLU A 161 1.34 -17.43 3.52
N GLN A 162 1.58 -16.28 4.12
CA GLN A 162 0.80 -15.74 5.24
C GLN A 162 -0.20 -14.74 4.69
N ILE A 163 -1.43 -15.18 4.49
CA ILE A 163 -2.47 -14.37 3.85
C ILE A 163 -2.96 -13.26 4.77
N TYR A 164 -3.12 -12.07 4.22
CA TYR A 164 -3.72 -10.90 4.86
C TYR A 164 -5.25 -11.03 4.87
N LYS A 165 -5.78 -11.51 5.98
CA LYS A 165 -7.22 -11.75 6.16
C LYS A 165 -7.59 -11.81 7.63
N VAL A 166 -8.89 -11.76 7.93
CA VAL A 166 -9.41 -12.10 9.26
C VAL A 166 -9.03 -13.53 9.62
N GLY A 167 -8.41 -13.72 10.79
CA GLY A 167 -7.83 -14.99 11.22
C GLY A 167 -6.48 -15.34 10.61
N GLY A 168 -5.91 -14.44 9.77
CA GLY A 168 -4.57 -14.55 9.20
C GLY A 168 -3.64 -13.44 9.66
N LEU A 169 -2.65 -13.09 8.82
CA LEU A 169 -1.79 -11.95 9.09
C LEU A 169 -2.62 -10.65 9.07
N TYR A 170 -2.33 -9.73 9.98
CA TYR A 170 -3.07 -8.49 10.22
C TYR A 170 -4.53 -8.64 10.70
N SER A 171 -4.94 -9.84 11.20
CA SER A 171 -6.31 -10.10 11.65
C SER A 171 -6.90 -8.99 12.54
N PRO A 172 -6.24 -8.51 13.61
CA PRO A 172 -6.82 -7.48 14.47
C PRO A 172 -7.12 -6.16 13.77
N ALA A 173 -6.32 -5.80 12.74
CA ALA A 173 -6.57 -4.61 11.94
C ALA A 173 -7.73 -4.82 10.96
N LEU A 174 -7.74 -5.97 10.29
CA LEU A 174 -8.78 -6.34 9.31
C LEU A 174 -10.14 -6.56 9.97
N GLU A 175 -10.20 -7.14 11.16
CA GLU A 175 -11.43 -7.26 11.96
C GLU A 175 -12.06 -5.87 12.23
N ARG A 176 -11.25 -4.87 12.60
CA ARG A 176 -11.72 -3.50 12.79
C ARG A 176 -12.21 -2.86 11.49
N ILE A 177 -11.55 -3.16 10.37
CA ILE A 177 -11.98 -2.69 9.04
C ILE A 177 -13.33 -3.31 8.70
N VAL A 178 -13.47 -4.64 8.83
CA VAL A 178 -14.72 -5.37 8.58
C VAL A 178 -15.85 -4.84 9.47
N GLU A 179 -15.62 -4.67 10.78
CA GLU A 179 -16.61 -4.11 11.70
C GLU A 179 -17.13 -2.72 11.25
N ASN A 180 -16.23 -1.87 10.75
CA ASN A 180 -16.63 -0.54 10.27
C ASN A 180 -17.31 -0.61 8.90
N LEU A 181 -16.93 -1.52 8.01
CA LEU A 181 -17.64 -1.77 6.75
C LEU A 181 -19.07 -2.30 7.01
N GLU A 182 -19.26 -3.19 7.98
CA GLU A 182 -20.58 -3.66 8.40
C GLU A 182 -21.45 -2.50 8.93
N LYS A 183 -20.88 -1.59 9.72
CA LYS A 183 -21.56 -0.38 10.18
C LYS A 183 -21.89 0.59 9.04
N ALA A 184 -21.15 0.55 7.94
CA ALA A 184 -21.40 1.38 6.77
C ALA A 184 -22.55 0.86 5.89
N LEU A 185 -22.85 -0.44 5.90
CA LEU A 185 -23.91 -1.05 5.05
C LEU A 185 -25.28 -0.35 5.11
N PRO A 186 -25.81 0.07 6.27
CA PRO A 186 -27.08 0.79 6.34
C PRO A 186 -27.08 2.18 5.68
N TYR A 187 -25.90 2.72 5.41
CA TYR A 187 -25.69 4.05 4.80
C TYR A 187 -25.35 3.99 3.31
N ALA A 188 -25.31 2.79 2.72
CA ALA A 188 -25.09 2.62 1.28
C ALA A 188 -26.17 3.40 0.49
N GLU A 189 -25.75 4.12 -0.55
CA GLU A 189 -26.64 4.98 -1.34
C GLU A 189 -27.68 4.17 -2.15
N ASN A 190 -27.34 2.93 -2.48
CA ASN A 190 -28.16 2.03 -3.31
C ASN A 190 -27.73 0.57 -3.09
N ASP A 191 -28.50 -0.35 -3.69
CA ASP A 191 -28.24 -1.80 -3.54
C ASP A 191 -26.91 -2.23 -4.20
N VAL A 192 -26.47 -1.54 -5.26
CA VAL A 192 -25.19 -1.83 -5.93
C VAL A 192 -24.03 -1.51 -4.97
N GLN A 193 -24.01 -0.33 -4.37
CA GLN A 193 -22.99 0.03 -3.39
C GLN A 193 -23.01 -0.90 -2.17
N LYS A 194 -24.20 -1.29 -1.71
CA LYS A 194 -24.36 -2.26 -0.62
C LYS A 194 -23.75 -3.63 -0.98
N ASP A 195 -23.91 -4.09 -2.20
CA ASP A 195 -23.34 -5.33 -2.72
C ASP A 195 -21.81 -5.22 -2.78
N ILE A 196 -21.27 -4.10 -3.26
CA ILE A 196 -19.81 -3.84 -3.29
C ILE A 196 -19.20 -3.92 -1.88
N VAL A 197 -19.79 -3.25 -0.90
CA VAL A 197 -19.31 -3.30 0.50
C VAL A 197 -19.38 -4.74 1.04
N THR A 198 -20.44 -5.47 0.71
CA THR A 198 -20.60 -6.87 1.15
C THR A 198 -19.52 -7.77 0.54
N LYS A 199 -19.20 -7.61 -0.74
CA LYS A 199 -18.12 -8.35 -1.41
C LYS A 199 -16.75 -8.02 -0.82
N LEU A 200 -16.49 -6.76 -0.50
CA LEU A 200 -15.24 -6.36 0.17
C LEU A 200 -15.11 -6.99 1.56
N ILE A 201 -16.18 -7.04 2.35
CA ILE A 201 -16.22 -7.74 3.63
C ILE A 201 -15.91 -9.24 3.44
N THR A 202 -16.49 -9.86 2.42
CA THR A 202 -16.23 -11.28 2.08
C THR A 202 -14.76 -11.49 1.78
N TYR A 203 -14.16 -10.66 0.95
CA TYR A 203 -12.73 -10.72 0.64
C TYR A 203 -11.84 -10.61 1.88
N PHE A 204 -12.06 -9.62 2.75
CA PHE A 204 -11.25 -9.49 3.97
C PHE A 204 -11.39 -10.66 4.93
N ARG A 205 -12.52 -11.37 4.90
CA ARG A 205 -12.74 -12.57 5.71
C ARG A 205 -12.12 -13.81 5.09
N SER A 206 -12.29 -14.02 3.80
CA SER A 206 -11.77 -15.22 3.10
C SER A 206 -10.28 -15.13 2.80
N GLY A 207 -9.81 -13.94 2.40
CA GLY A 207 -8.50 -13.71 1.80
C GLY A 207 -8.38 -14.31 0.40
N ASP A 208 -9.48 -14.77 -0.21
CA ASP A 208 -9.48 -15.36 -1.54
C ASP A 208 -9.41 -14.26 -2.60
N LEU A 209 -8.43 -14.35 -3.50
CA LEU A 209 -8.23 -13.39 -4.58
C LEU A 209 -9.37 -13.41 -5.62
N LYS A 210 -10.14 -14.48 -5.74
CA LYS A 210 -11.36 -14.52 -6.57
C LYS A 210 -12.47 -13.67 -5.96
N ASP A 211 -12.56 -13.61 -4.63
CA ASP A 211 -13.48 -12.68 -3.97
C ASP A 211 -13.05 -11.24 -4.19
N PHE A 212 -11.73 -10.98 -4.24
CA PHE A 212 -11.21 -9.64 -4.60
C PHE A 212 -11.54 -9.26 -6.05
N ASP A 213 -11.39 -10.18 -6.99
CA ASP A 213 -11.80 -9.95 -8.39
C ASP A 213 -13.30 -9.67 -8.48
N THR A 214 -14.13 -10.44 -7.76
CA THR A 214 -15.59 -10.23 -7.71
C THR A 214 -15.97 -8.86 -7.14
N TYR A 215 -15.26 -8.41 -6.09
CA TYR A 215 -15.38 -7.05 -5.57
C TYR A 215 -14.95 -6.01 -6.61
N SER A 216 -13.81 -6.20 -7.24
CA SER A 216 -13.23 -5.27 -8.21
C SER A 216 -14.12 -5.06 -9.44
N ILE A 217 -14.76 -6.12 -9.94
CA ILE A 217 -15.73 -6.07 -11.04
C ILE A 217 -16.95 -5.23 -10.62
N ALA A 218 -17.56 -5.56 -9.49
CA ALA A 218 -18.74 -4.84 -9.01
C ALA A 218 -18.44 -3.35 -8.76
N TRP A 219 -17.26 -3.04 -8.23
CA TRP A 219 -16.78 -1.68 -8.02
C TRP A 219 -16.58 -0.92 -9.35
N ALA A 220 -15.95 -1.55 -10.34
CA ALA A 220 -15.70 -0.94 -11.65
C ALA A 220 -17.01 -0.61 -12.41
N GLU A 221 -18.03 -1.45 -12.25
CA GLU A 221 -19.35 -1.28 -12.88
C GLU A 221 -20.22 -0.20 -12.21
N ASP A 222 -19.91 0.22 -10.98
CA ASP A 222 -20.65 1.28 -10.30
C ASP A 222 -20.26 2.66 -10.81
N THR A 223 -21.04 3.15 -11.75
CA THR A 223 -20.90 4.51 -12.29
C THR A 223 -21.85 5.52 -11.64
N LYS A 224 -22.77 5.08 -10.77
CA LYS A 224 -23.89 5.91 -10.28
C LYS A 224 -23.71 6.44 -8.87
N SER A 225 -23.06 5.70 -7.99
CA SER A 225 -22.85 6.13 -6.61
C SER A 225 -22.04 7.43 -6.56
N ARG A 226 -22.44 8.32 -5.66
CA ARG A 226 -21.77 9.60 -5.45
C ARG A 226 -20.58 9.48 -4.53
N ILE A 227 -20.74 8.70 -3.46
CA ILE A 227 -19.65 8.36 -2.56
C ILE A 227 -18.98 7.10 -3.11
N ASP A 228 -17.68 7.13 -3.24
CA ASP A 228 -16.88 6.02 -3.73
C ASP A 228 -15.72 5.75 -2.78
N PHE A 229 -15.19 4.54 -2.81
CA PHE A 229 -14.10 4.15 -1.93
C PHE A 229 -13.20 3.10 -2.57
N ILE A 230 -11.93 3.16 -2.19
CA ILE A 230 -10.93 2.14 -2.46
C ILE A 230 -10.48 1.64 -1.10
N ASN A 231 -10.38 0.34 -0.92
CA ASN A 231 -9.91 -0.23 0.32
C ASN A 231 -9.38 -1.66 0.06
N GLY A 232 -8.11 -1.88 0.31
CA GLY A 232 -7.50 -3.19 0.09
C GLY A 232 -5.98 -3.14 0.02
N PHE A 233 -5.42 -4.25 -0.44
CA PHE A 233 -4.01 -4.37 -0.82
C PHE A 233 -3.95 -4.18 -2.34
N ILE A 234 -3.45 -3.03 -2.79
CA ILE A 234 -3.71 -2.54 -4.15
C ILE A 234 -2.43 -2.38 -4.96
N GLU A 235 -1.56 -1.44 -4.54
CA GLU A 235 -0.39 -1.04 -5.32
C GLU A 235 0.86 -1.81 -4.92
N ASP A 236 1.56 -2.35 -5.88
CA ASP A 236 2.70 -3.26 -5.69
C ASP A 236 4.09 -2.61 -5.81
N TYR A 237 4.17 -1.28 -5.94
CA TYR A 237 5.45 -0.54 -6.01
C TYR A 237 6.37 -0.75 -4.79
N GLY A 238 5.81 -1.14 -3.66
CA GLY A 238 6.55 -1.48 -2.44
C GLY A 238 7.19 -2.86 -2.46
N ASP A 239 6.91 -3.68 -3.48
CA ASP A 239 7.43 -5.02 -3.65
C ASP A 239 8.49 -5.06 -4.76
N PRO A 240 9.71 -5.54 -4.49
CA PRO A 240 10.74 -5.68 -5.53
C PRO A 240 10.37 -6.64 -6.65
N LEU A 241 9.41 -7.57 -6.44
CA LEU A 241 8.89 -8.48 -7.46
C LEU A 241 7.58 -8.00 -8.10
N GLY A 242 7.00 -6.88 -7.63
CA GLY A 242 5.74 -6.34 -8.15
C GLY A 242 4.55 -7.29 -7.98
N MET A 243 4.42 -7.92 -6.83
CA MET A 243 3.37 -8.91 -6.55
C MET A 243 2.49 -8.53 -5.37
N THR A 244 3.09 -8.19 -4.22
CA THR A 244 2.35 -7.91 -2.99
C THR A 244 1.86 -6.47 -2.96
N GLY A 245 0.55 -6.30 -2.78
CA GLY A 245 -0.08 -4.99 -2.67
C GLY A 245 0.16 -4.33 -1.30
N ALA A 246 0.49 -3.04 -1.32
CA ALA A 246 0.48 -2.20 -0.13
C ALA A 246 -0.97 -1.93 0.30
N TYR A 247 -1.21 -1.84 1.63
CA TYR A 247 -2.53 -1.45 2.11
C TYR A 247 -2.85 -0.01 1.77
N GLU A 248 -3.97 0.20 1.11
CA GLU A 248 -4.47 1.51 0.69
C GLU A 248 -5.96 1.68 1.03
N SER A 249 -6.35 2.90 1.41
CA SER A 249 -7.76 3.25 1.57
C SER A 249 -7.98 4.71 1.21
N ILE A 250 -8.96 4.93 0.33
CA ILE A 250 -9.44 6.24 -0.08
C ILE A 250 -10.96 6.24 0.03
N VAL A 251 -11.51 7.28 0.65
CA VAL A 251 -12.94 7.61 0.55
C VAL A 251 -13.07 8.93 -0.17
N ASN A 252 -13.87 8.97 -1.21
CA ASN A 252 -14.04 10.13 -2.06
C ASN A 252 -15.51 10.37 -2.41
N PHE A 253 -15.80 11.52 -2.96
CA PHE A 253 -17.11 11.81 -3.55
C PHE A 253 -16.97 12.46 -4.92
N LYS A 254 -17.88 12.08 -5.82
CA LYS A 254 -17.92 12.56 -7.20
C LYS A 254 -18.27 14.04 -7.24
N ASN A 255 -17.44 14.82 -7.94
CA ASN A 255 -17.76 16.20 -8.32
C ASN A 255 -18.55 16.18 -9.63
N ASN A 256 -19.87 16.28 -9.53
CA ASN A 256 -20.74 16.13 -10.69
C ASN A 256 -20.51 17.19 -11.77
N GLU A 257 -20.29 18.45 -11.39
CA GLU A 257 -20.03 19.53 -12.34
C GLU A 257 -18.71 19.31 -13.09
N ALA A 258 -17.65 18.98 -12.38
CA ALA A 258 -16.36 18.71 -13.00
C ALA A 258 -16.38 17.41 -13.84
N SER A 259 -17.11 16.38 -13.39
CA SER A 259 -17.28 15.13 -14.16
C SER A 259 -18.02 15.35 -15.46
N HIS A 260 -19.03 16.22 -15.49
CA HIS A 260 -19.73 16.58 -16.74
C HIS A 260 -18.78 17.20 -17.77
N ARG A 261 -17.78 17.99 -17.35
CA ARG A 261 -16.75 18.52 -18.26
C ARG A 261 -15.87 17.42 -18.85
N THR A 262 -15.59 16.35 -18.11
CA THR A 262 -14.82 15.20 -18.63
C THR A 262 -15.65 14.34 -19.59
N GLU A 263 -16.96 14.28 -19.44
CA GLU A 263 -17.87 13.61 -20.40
C GLU A 263 -17.73 14.23 -21.80
N ILE A 264 -17.66 15.56 -21.89
CA ILE A 264 -17.45 16.27 -23.18
C ILE A 264 -16.14 15.84 -23.84
N ILE A 265 -15.07 15.62 -23.06
CA ILE A 265 -13.79 15.12 -23.58
C ILE A 265 -13.92 13.67 -24.04
N ALA A 266 -14.60 12.83 -23.26
CA ALA A 266 -14.82 11.43 -23.58
C ALA A 266 -15.66 11.26 -24.88
N ASP A 267 -16.68 12.08 -25.06
CA ASP A 267 -17.53 12.08 -26.27
C ASP A 267 -16.76 12.49 -27.55
N ASN A 268 -15.64 13.19 -27.38
CA ASN A 268 -14.75 13.59 -28.48
C ASN A 268 -13.48 12.74 -28.57
N ALA A 269 -13.43 11.56 -27.94
CA ALA A 269 -12.23 10.72 -27.88
C ALA A 269 -11.73 10.32 -29.28
N ALA A 270 -12.60 10.03 -30.24
CA ALA A 270 -12.25 9.75 -31.62
C ALA A 270 -11.50 10.92 -32.28
N TRP A 271 -11.98 12.15 -32.06
CA TRP A 271 -11.29 13.35 -32.56
C TRP A 271 -9.87 13.48 -31.99
N PHE A 272 -9.70 13.22 -30.69
CA PHE A 272 -8.36 13.27 -30.07
C PHE A 272 -7.45 12.19 -30.62
N GLU A 273 -7.92 10.96 -30.85
CA GLU A 273 -7.14 9.89 -31.48
C GLU A 273 -6.69 10.27 -32.87
N ASP A 274 -7.61 10.77 -33.72
CA ASP A 274 -7.34 11.14 -35.12
C ASP A 274 -6.34 12.32 -35.23
N ASN A 275 -6.36 13.23 -34.25
CA ASN A 275 -5.49 14.42 -34.24
C ASN A 275 -4.28 14.27 -33.30
N SER A 276 -4.08 13.08 -32.72
CA SER A 276 -2.92 12.83 -31.87
C SER A 276 -1.62 12.72 -32.69
N PRO A 277 -0.43 13.03 -32.11
CA PRO A 277 0.86 12.87 -32.79
C PRO A 277 1.31 11.40 -32.91
N VAL A 278 0.43 10.45 -32.57
CA VAL A 278 0.72 9.01 -32.67
C VAL A 278 0.78 8.58 -34.12
N ASP A 279 1.79 7.76 -34.46
CA ASP A 279 1.92 7.17 -35.80
C ASP A 279 0.63 6.41 -36.16
N PRO A 280 0.06 6.63 -37.36
CA PRO A 280 -1.20 5.99 -37.79
C PRO A 280 -1.25 4.47 -37.62
N ARG A 281 -0.09 3.79 -37.67
CA ARG A 281 0.00 2.33 -37.46
C ARG A 281 -0.37 1.87 -36.05
N PHE A 282 -0.34 2.78 -35.07
CA PHE A 282 -0.66 2.53 -33.65
C PHE A 282 -1.95 3.16 -33.20
N ARG A 283 -2.69 3.83 -34.10
CA ARG A 283 -4.01 4.38 -33.81
C ARG A 283 -5.02 3.25 -33.67
N LYS A 284 -6.02 3.47 -32.80
CA LYS A 284 -7.11 2.52 -32.59
C LYS A 284 -8.18 2.69 -33.65
N ASP A 285 -8.65 1.58 -34.23
CA ASP A 285 -9.77 1.59 -35.19
C ASP A 285 -11.09 1.99 -34.52
N GLU A 286 -11.27 1.60 -33.25
CA GLU A 286 -12.40 2.00 -32.43
C GLU A 286 -11.91 2.67 -31.14
N VAL A 287 -12.36 3.90 -30.92
CA VAL A 287 -12.05 4.66 -29.72
C VAL A 287 -13.30 4.75 -28.84
N LYS A 288 -13.24 4.11 -27.67
CA LYS A 288 -14.21 4.33 -26.60
C LYS A 288 -13.68 5.43 -25.69
N GLY A 289 -14.49 6.45 -25.45
CA GLY A 289 -14.19 7.47 -24.49
C GLY A 289 -14.03 6.87 -23.09
N VAL A 290 -12.97 7.26 -22.39
CA VAL A 290 -12.75 6.84 -21.00
C VAL A 290 -13.77 7.54 -20.11
N SER A 291 -14.54 6.79 -19.33
CA SER A 291 -15.39 7.37 -18.30
C SER A 291 -14.51 7.84 -17.14
N ALA A 292 -14.20 9.14 -17.10
CA ALA A 292 -13.42 9.73 -16.01
C ALA A 292 -14.36 10.41 -15.01
N LYS A 293 -14.28 10.01 -13.76
CA LYS A 293 -14.95 10.69 -12.63
C LYS A 293 -13.95 11.70 -12.03
N VAL A 294 -14.34 12.96 -11.92
CA VAL A 294 -13.60 13.91 -11.08
C VAL A 294 -14.06 13.74 -9.65
N ILE A 295 -13.14 13.46 -8.76
CA ILE A 295 -13.42 13.14 -7.37
C ILE A 295 -12.76 14.13 -6.42
N THR A 296 -13.33 14.27 -5.23
CA THR A 296 -12.74 14.96 -4.08
C THR A 296 -12.46 13.93 -3.00
N ALA A 297 -11.19 13.74 -2.65
CA ALA A 297 -10.79 12.86 -1.57
C ALA A 297 -11.25 13.43 -0.22
N ALA A 298 -11.96 12.63 0.56
CA ALA A 298 -12.44 12.99 1.89
C ALA A 298 -11.56 12.37 2.99
N ILE A 299 -11.13 11.12 2.79
CA ILE A 299 -10.31 10.38 3.77
C ILE A 299 -9.25 9.60 2.98
N LEU A 300 -8.03 9.61 3.48
CA LEU A 300 -6.88 8.88 2.96
C LEU A 300 -6.26 8.05 4.07
N ALA A 301 -5.84 6.84 3.77
CA ALA A 301 -5.11 5.98 4.69
C ALA A 301 -4.20 5.00 3.92
N GLY A 302 -3.24 4.40 4.63
CA GLY A 302 -2.27 3.50 4.02
C GLY A 302 -1.40 4.23 2.98
N ASP A 303 -1.16 3.63 1.84
CA ASP A 303 -0.25 4.16 0.81
C ASP A 303 -0.76 5.45 0.15
N ALA A 304 -2.07 5.70 0.19
CA ALA A 304 -2.67 6.96 -0.26
C ALA A 304 -2.35 8.16 0.66
N TYR A 305 -1.78 7.95 1.85
CA TYR A 305 -1.41 8.98 2.82
C TYR A 305 0.10 8.96 3.09
N PRO A 306 0.76 10.13 3.14
CA PRO A 306 0.24 11.48 2.87
C PRO A 306 0.33 11.88 1.40
N ALA A 307 0.92 11.08 0.54
CA ALA A 307 1.09 11.36 -0.89
C ALA A 307 -0.19 10.98 -1.65
N THR A 308 -1.18 11.88 -1.64
CA THR A 308 -2.44 11.67 -2.36
C THR A 308 -2.21 11.47 -3.85
N PRO A 309 -2.74 10.41 -4.48
CA PRO A 309 -2.67 10.20 -5.91
C PRO A 309 -3.43 11.32 -6.66
N ILE A 310 -2.86 11.79 -7.78
CA ILE A 310 -3.50 12.79 -8.66
C ILE A 310 -4.60 12.14 -9.49
N GLY A 311 -4.45 10.87 -9.82
CA GLY A 311 -5.41 10.08 -10.58
C GLY A 311 -5.37 8.62 -10.15
N ILE A 312 -6.51 7.95 -10.32
CA ILE A 312 -6.69 6.56 -9.96
C ILE A 312 -7.17 5.81 -11.20
N ASN A 313 -6.49 4.74 -11.56
CA ASN A 313 -6.82 3.88 -12.68
C ASN A 313 -6.87 2.42 -12.22
N LEU A 314 -7.97 2.04 -11.60
CA LEU A 314 -8.22 0.72 -11.05
C LEU A 314 -9.42 0.04 -11.75
N PRO A 315 -9.54 -1.27 -11.68
CA PRO A 315 -8.63 -2.26 -11.07
C PRO A 315 -7.33 -2.47 -11.86
N ASN A 316 -6.28 -2.98 -11.19
CA ASN A 316 -4.99 -3.28 -11.83
C ASN A 316 -5.04 -4.55 -12.68
N SER A 317 -6.00 -5.44 -12.47
CA SER A 317 -6.18 -6.67 -13.24
C SER A 317 -6.51 -6.41 -14.71
N ASN A 318 -5.63 -6.83 -15.62
CA ASN A 318 -5.78 -6.60 -17.06
C ASN A 318 -7.04 -7.22 -17.65
N TRP A 319 -7.40 -8.44 -17.24
CA TRP A 319 -8.57 -9.12 -17.78
C TRP A 319 -9.87 -8.45 -17.32
N ILE A 320 -9.92 -7.96 -16.06
CA ILE A 320 -11.07 -7.21 -15.57
C ILE A 320 -11.23 -5.91 -16.36
N ARG A 321 -10.15 -5.15 -16.54
CA ARG A 321 -10.16 -3.89 -17.32
C ARG A 321 -10.54 -4.08 -18.79
N ALA A 322 -10.26 -5.25 -19.35
CA ALA A 322 -10.61 -5.56 -20.73
C ALA A 322 -12.07 -6.01 -20.91
N ALA A 323 -12.67 -6.60 -19.85
CA ALA A 323 -14.01 -7.18 -19.90
C ALA A 323 -15.09 -6.25 -19.32
N HIS A 324 -14.73 -5.38 -18.39
CA HIS A 324 -15.63 -4.50 -17.62
C HIS A 324 -15.18 -3.03 -17.70
#